data_be5bd21abefe9666ef0b9df3dfe73e5d
#
_entry.id   be5bd21abefe9666ef0b9df3dfe73e5d
#
_cell.length_a   1.000
_cell.length_b   1.000
_cell.length_c   1.000
_cell.angle_alpha   90.00
_cell.angle_beta   90.00
_cell.angle_gamma   90.00
#
_symmetry.space_group_name_H-M   'P 1'
#
loop_
_entity.id
_entity.type
_entity.pdbx_description
1 polymer ?
#
loop_
_entity_poly.entity_id
_entity_poly.type
_entity_poly.pdbx_seq_one_letter_code
_entity_poly.pdbx_strand_id
1 'polypeptide(L)'
;MQAVSTHAPKGVDSPLLMTLGIVGATVMPHNLYLHSSVSQTRKINRENKAELKEAVRFMTCDSNIQLTLAFVVNSMLLILGASLFFGHADSVGTFGQMYSALSDSKVAGAIASPILSTLFAVALLASGQNSTITGTLTGEVVMAGFLRLKIPMWARRVITRGLALAPVIAFTLIYGGDESKLDVLLINSQVFLSIALPFAMAPLILFTSSKKVMGEDFVNPKWMTTIAWLVFIVLTGLNIQLIVETVRNMF
;
A
#
# COMPACT_ATOMS: atom_id res chain seq x y z
N MET A 1 32.86 -7.99 -9.11
CA MET A 1 31.51 -7.43 -8.90
C MET A 1 30.88 -7.21 -10.26
N GLN A 2 30.18 -8.21 -10.79
CA GLN A 2 29.42 -8.05 -12.03
C GLN A 2 28.18 -7.25 -11.70
N ALA A 3 27.95 -6.17 -12.46
CA ALA A 3 26.73 -5.39 -12.37
C ALA A 3 25.53 -6.32 -12.63
N VAL A 4 24.66 -6.46 -11.65
CA VAL A 4 23.38 -7.13 -11.80
C VAL A 4 22.58 -6.30 -12.81
N SER A 5 22.50 -6.78 -14.04
CA SER A 5 21.58 -6.22 -15.03
C SER A 5 20.18 -6.59 -14.56
N THR A 6 19.53 -5.67 -13.89
CA THR A 6 18.15 -5.78 -13.50
C THR A 6 17.29 -5.65 -14.76
N HIS A 7 16.83 -6.77 -15.29
CA HIS A 7 15.76 -6.78 -16.28
C HIS A 7 14.46 -6.49 -15.53
N ALA A 8 14.18 -5.19 -15.38
CA ALA A 8 12.86 -4.74 -14.96
C ALA A 8 11.85 -5.02 -16.08
N PRO A 9 10.57 -5.27 -15.78
CA PRO A 9 9.51 -5.35 -16.80
C PRO A 9 9.59 -4.12 -17.70
N LYS A 10 9.47 -4.32 -19.01
CA LYS A 10 9.53 -3.22 -19.98
C LYS A 10 8.53 -2.13 -19.59
N GLY A 11 9.03 -0.97 -19.18
CA GLY A 11 8.24 0.16 -18.68
C GLY A 11 8.47 0.53 -17.20
N VAL A 12 9.32 -0.23 -16.48
CA VAL A 12 9.74 0.05 -15.09
C VAL A 12 11.26 -0.10 -15.04
N ASP A 13 11.97 0.85 -15.64
CA ASP A 13 13.40 0.72 -15.89
C ASP A 13 14.28 1.18 -14.70
N SER A 14 13.68 1.76 -13.65
CA SER A 14 14.44 2.28 -12.51
C SER A 14 14.21 1.44 -11.24
N PRO A 15 15.29 0.94 -10.59
CA PRO A 15 15.19 0.28 -9.28
C PRO A 15 14.55 1.17 -8.21
N LEU A 16 14.71 2.50 -8.32
CA LEU A 16 14.08 3.48 -7.45
C LEU A 16 12.56 3.47 -7.60
N LEU A 17 12.07 3.43 -8.85
CA LEU A 17 10.63 3.39 -9.14
C LEU A 17 9.99 2.11 -8.58
N MET A 18 10.65 0.96 -8.71
CA MET A 18 10.21 -0.29 -8.08
C MET A 18 10.20 -0.19 -6.56
N THR A 19 11.26 0.33 -5.95
CA THR A 19 11.34 0.49 -4.49
C THR A 19 10.21 1.38 -3.97
N LEU A 20 9.95 2.51 -4.62
CA LEU A 20 8.85 3.41 -4.25
C LEU A 20 7.48 2.81 -4.54
N GLY A 21 7.36 1.98 -5.58
CA GLY A 21 6.16 1.18 -5.83
C GLY A 21 5.86 0.22 -4.67
N ILE A 22 6.86 -0.50 -4.16
CA ILE A 22 6.73 -1.38 -2.99
C ILE A 22 6.33 -0.59 -1.74
N VAL A 23 6.97 0.58 -1.50
CA VAL A 23 6.62 1.46 -0.37
C VAL A 23 5.18 1.96 -0.49
N GLY A 24 4.76 2.44 -1.67
CA GLY A 24 3.40 2.89 -1.92
C GLY A 24 2.34 1.79 -1.77
N ALA A 25 2.68 0.56 -2.18
CA ALA A 25 1.83 -0.61 -2.01
C ALA A 25 1.69 -1.03 -0.54
N THR A 26 2.74 -0.83 0.26
CA THR A 26 2.76 -1.25 1.67
C THR A 26 2.17 -0.19 2.59
N VAL A 27 2.58 1.07 2.43
CA VAL A 27 2.15 2.20 3.27
C VAL A 27 1.24 3.12 2.47
N MET A 28 -0.02 2.74 2.36
CA MET A 28 -1.00 3.50 1.61
C MET A 28 -1.50 4.72 2.39
N PRO A 29 -1.44 5.95 1.83
CA PRO A 29 -1.91 7.16 2.52
C PRO A 29 -3.35 7.07 3.01
N HIS A 30 -4.21 6.45 2.21
CA HIS A 30 -5.62 6.31 2.53
C HIS A 30 -5.89 5.38 3.71
N ASN A 31 -5.01 4.43 4.01
CA ASN A 31 -5.13 3.59 5.20
C ASN A 31 -4.98 4.39 6.49
N LEU A 32 -4.16 5.45 6.51
CA LEU A 32 -4.03 6.33 7.67
C LEU A 32 -5.37 7.00 8.01
N TYR A 33 -6.10 7.47 6.99
CA TYR A 33 -7.43 8.06 7.18
C TYR A 33 -8.48 7.03 7.59
N LEU A 34 -8.45 5.84 6.97
CA LEU A 34 -9.38 4.77 7.28
C LEU A 34 -9.21 4.27 8.72
N HIS A 35 -7.97 3.99 9.15
CA HIS A 35 -7.69 3.53 10.50
C HIS A 35 -8.12 4.54 11.56
N SER A 36 -7.86 5.83 11.35
CA SER A 36 -8.31 6.88 12.28
C SER A 36 -9.83 7.01 12.32
N SER A 37 -10.53 6.77 11.22
CA SER A 37 -11.99 6.76 11.20
C SER A 37 -12.58 5.54 11.90
N VAL A 38 -12.05 4.34 11.61
CA VAL A 38 -12.51 3.08 12.22
C VAL A 38 -12.27 3.06 13.73
N SER A 39 -11.17 3.63 14.21
CA SER A 39 -10.90 3.71 15.64
C SER A 39 -11.96 4.54 16.41
N GLN A 40 -12.59 5.50 15.73
CA GLN A 40 -13.65 6.33 16.33
C GLN A 40 -15.00 5.62 16.47
N THR A 41 -15.22 4.48 15.83
CA THR A 41 -16.48 3.72 15.91
C THR A 41 -16.62 2.96 17.23
N ARG A 42 -15.55 2.83 18.01
CA ARG A 42 -15.56 2.17 19.31
C ARG A 42 -16.28 3.04 20.35
N LYS A 43 -17.19 2.44 21.14
CA LYS A 43 -17.86 3.12 22.25
C LYS A 43 -16.87 3.30 23.41
N ILE A 44 -16.33 4.50 23.54
CA ILE A 44 -15.39 4.86 24.59
C ILE A 44 -15.92 6.12 25.27
N ASN A 45 -15.96 6.14 26.60
CA ASN A 45 -16.26 7.35 27.33
C ASN A 45 -15.05 8.28 27.29
N ARG A 46 -15.12 9.31 26.44
CA ARG A 46 -14.04 10.28 26.23
C ARG A 46 -13.85 11.24 27.41
N GLU A 47 -14.79 11.33 28.32
CA GLU A 47 -14.71 12.15 29.53
C GLU A 47 -13.90 11.46 30.64
N ASN A 48 -13.84 10.12 30.62
CA ASN A 48 -13.07 9.33 31.56
C ASN A 48 -11.65 9.07 31.04
N LYS A 49 -10.67 9.81 31.57
CA LYS A 49 -9.25 9.69 31.17
C LYS A 49 -8.67 8.30 31.38
N ALA A 50 -9.08 7.55 32.40
CA ALA A 50 -8.58 6.22 32.66
C ALA A 50 -9.05 5.24 31.57
N GLU A 51 -10.32 5.25 31.24
CA GLU A 51 -10.93 4.45 30.19
C GLU A 51 -10.35 4.81 28.81
N LEU A 52 -10.10 6.09 28.55
CA LEU A 52 -9.48 6.53 27.31
C LEU A 52 -8.01 6.05 27.19
N LYS A 53 -7.23 6.09 28.26
CA LYS A 53 -5.84 5.53 28.28
C LYS A 53 -5.84 4.03 28.04
N GLU A 54 -6.75 3.31 28.65
CA GLU A 54 -6.92 1.87 28.47
C GLU A 54 -7.29 1.55 27.00
N ALA A 55 -8.25 2.27 26.45
CA ALA A 55 -8.67 2.12 25.06
C ALA A 55 -7.53 2.39 24.07
N VAL A 56 -6.74 3.45 24.26
CA VAL A 56 -5.56 3.75 23.43
C VAL A 56 -4.52 2.64 23.52
N ARG A 57 -4.26 2.10 24.74
CA ARG A 57 -3.34 1.00 24.94
C ARG A 57 -3.78 -0.26 24.18
N PHE A 58 -5.05 -0.63 24.26
CA PHE A 58 -5.59 -1.77 23.51
C PHE A 58 -5.52 -1.56 22.01
N MET A 59 -5.90 -0.38 21.51
CA MET A 59 -5.80 -0.06 20.08
C MET A 59 -4.35 -0.10 19.58
N THR A 60 -3.40 0.37 20.37
CA THR A 60 -1.97 0.32 20.03
C THR A 60 -1.47 -1.12 20.00
N CYS A 61 -1.86 -1.94 20.97
CA CYS A 61 -1.50 -3.36 21.01
C CYS A 61 -2.08 -4.12 19.81
N ASP A 62 -3.35 -3.90 19.50
CA ASP A 62 -4.06 -4.49 18.36
C ASP A 62 -3.37 -4.12 17.04
N SER A 63 -3.08 -2.82 16.84
CA SER A 63 -2.35 -2.36 15.64
C SER A 63 -0.95 -2.96 15.53
N ASN A 64 -0.20 -3.04 16.63
CA ASN A 64 1.14 -3.62 16.62
C ASN A 64 1.12 -5.11 16.25
N ILE A 65 0.16 -5.88 16.76
CA ILE A 65 0.01 -7.30 16.42
C ILE A 65 -0.30 -7.44 14.91
N GLN A 66 -1.28 -6.70 14.41
CA GLN A 66 -1.70 -6.74 13.01
C GLN A 66 -0.55 -6.35 12.06
N LEU A 67 0.16 -5.25 12.37
CA LEU A 67 1.27 -4.77 11.56
C LEU A 67 2.47 -5.70 11.61
N THR A 68 2.74 -6.35 12.76
CA THR A 68 3.80 -7.36 12.87
C THR A 68 3.48 -8.59 12.03
N LEU A 69 2.24 -9.09 12.06
CA LEU A 69 1.81 -10.18 11.20
C LEU A 69 1.92 -9.82 9.72
N ALA A 70 1.48 -8.62 9.35
CA ALA A 70 1.61 -8.13 7.98
C ALA A 70 3.08 -8.01 7.54
N PHE A 71 3.96 -7.54 8.43
CA PHE A 71 5.40 -7.47 8.17
C PHE A 71 6.00 -8.86 7.93
N VAL A 72 5.66 -9.85 8.75
CA VAL A 72 6.14 -11.24 8.58
C VAL A 72 5.68 -11.80 7.23
N VAL A 73 4.39 -11.67 6.90
CA VAL A 73 3.84 -12.17 5.63
C VAL A 73 4.50 -11.49 4.43
N ASN A 74 4.62 -10.16 4.45
CA ASN A 74 5.26 -9.40 3.37
C ASN A 74 6.74 -9.77 3.21
N SER A 75 7.46 -9.97 4.32
CA SER A 75 8.85 -10.42 4.28
C SER A 75 8.99 -11.82 3.70
N MET A 76 8.10 -12.74 4.06
CA MET A 76 8.06 -14.09 3.48
C MET A 76 7.78 -14.07 1.98
N LEU A 77 6.84 -13.23 1.52
CA LEU A 77 6.54 -13.08 0.09
C LEU A 77 7.74 -12.49 -0.68
N LEU A 78 8.43 -11.52 -0.11
CA LEU A 78 9.63 -10.94 -0.72
C LEU A 78 10.77 -11.96 -0.82
N ILE A 79 11.01 -12.73 0.25
CA ILE A 79 12.02 -13.80 0.27
C ILE A 79 11.66 -14.90 -0.73
N LEU A 80 10.40 -15.32 -0.77
CA LEU A 80 9.90 -16.30 -1.73
C LEU A 80 10.10 -15.81 -3.16
N GLY A 81 9.70 -14.59 -3.46
CA GLY A 81 9.91 -13.97 -4.78
C GLY A 81 11.38 -13.93 -5.17
N ALA A 82 12.24 -13.48 -4.25
CA ALA A 82 13.69 -13.44 -4.49
C ALA A 82 14.29 -14.84 -4.70
N SER A 83 13.88 -15.84 -3.91
CA SER A 83 14.47 -17.18 -3.97
C SER A 83 14.02 -17.99 -5.20
N LEU A 84 12.78 -17.82 -5.64
CA LEU A 84 12.23 -18.57 -6.76
C LEU A 84 12.51 -17.91 -8.12
N PHE A 85 12.48 -16.59 -8.18
CA PHE A 85 12.53 -15.86 -9.46
C PHE A 85 13.87 -15.18 -9.72
N PHE A 86 14.81 -15.20 -8.77
CA PHE A 86 16.15 -14.67 -9.00
C PHE A 86 16.88 -15.49 -10.08
N GLY A 87 17.30 -14.82 -11.14
CA GLY A 87 17.93 -15.46 -12.31
C GLY A 87 16.94 -15.98 -13.37
N HIS A 88 15.64 -15.93 -13.14
CA HIS A 88 14.58 -16.29 -14.10
C HIS A 88 13.71 -15.08 -14.49
N ALA A 89 14.25 -13.88 -14.37
CA ALA A 89 13.53 -12.61 -14.58
C ALA A 89 12.86 -12.48 -15.95
N ASP A 90 13.43 -13.13 -16.99
CA ASP A 90 12.85 -13.11 -18.34
C ASP A 90 11.55 -13.93 -18.48
N SER A 91 11.26 -14.80 -17.51
CA SER A 91 10.12 -15.72 -17.53
C SER A 91 8.99 -15.34 -16.59
N VAL A 92 9.17 -14.32 -15.74
CA VAL A 92 8.23 -13.98 -14.67
C VAL A 92 8.04 -12.46 -14.57
N GLY A 93 7.24 -11.91 -15.46
CA GLY A 93 6.92 -10.47 -15.49
C GLY A 93 5.45 -10.17 -15.18
N THR A 94 4.56 -11.18 -15.25
CA THR A 94 3.12 -11.00 -15.02
C THR A 94 2.58 -11.97 -13.99
N PHE A 95 1.41 -11.67 -13.41
CA PHE A 95 0.73 -12.58 -12.46
C PHE A 95 0.42 -13.95 -13.07
N GLY A 96 0.07 -14.03 -14.36
CA GLY A 96 -0.16 -15.27 -15.07
C GLY A 96 1.12 -16.10 -15.20
N GLN A 97 2.25 -15.47 -15.47
CA GLN A 97 3.56 -16.14 -15.51
C GLN A 97 3.98 -16.62 -14.11
N MET A 98 3.74 -15.84 -13.05
CA MET A 98 3.98 -16.28 -11.67
C MET A 98 3.15 -17.50 -11.32
N TYR A 99 1.86 -17.52 -11.69
CA TYR A 99 0.98 -18.67 -11.49
C TYR A 99 1.54 -19.93 -12.17
N SER A 100 1.96 -19.82 -13.42
CA SER A 100 2.54 -20.92 -14.19
C SER A 100 3.87 -21.38 -13.62
N ALA A 101 4.73 -20.46 -13.22
CA ALA A 101 6.05 -20.73 -12.64
C ALA A 101 5.98 -21.49 -11.31
N LEU A 102 4.95 -21.26 -10.50
CA LEU A 102 4.73 -21.99 -9.24
C LEU A 102 4.30 -23.45 -9.47
N SER A 103 3.83 -23.79 -10.65
CA SER A 103 3.55 -25.18 -11.05
C SER A 103 4.75 -25.86 -11.72
N ASP A 104 5.74 -25.10 -12.20
CA ASP A 104 6.89 -25.64 -12.92
C ASP A 104 8.02 -26.03 -11.97
N SER A 105 8.39 -27.31 -11.97
CA SER A 105 9.48 -27.84 -11.16
C SER A 105 10.86 -27.25 -11.50
N LYS A 106 11.02 -26.68 -12.69
CA LYS A 106 12.28 -26.00 -13.07
C LYS A 106 12.45 -24.67 -12.33
N VAL A 107 11.36 -24.00 -11.96
CA VAL A 107 11.37 -22.71 -11.26
C VAL A 107 11.16 -22.90 -9.77
N ALA A 108 10.08 -23.58 -9.38
CA ALA A 108 9.70 -23.76 -7.98
C ALA A 108 10.35 -24.99 -7.30
N GLY A 109 11.16 -25.78 -8.05
CA GLY A 109 11.88 -26.92 -7.51
C GLY A 109 10.97 -27.95 -6.83
N ALA A 110 11.36 -28.37 -5.63
CA ALA A 110 10.65 -29.42 -4.87
C ALA A 110 9.26 -29.00 -4.36
N ILE A 111 8.95 -27.71 -4.30
CA ILE A 111 7.65 -27.18 -3.83
C ILE A 111 6.66 -26.94 -4.98
N ALA A 112 7.09 -27.13 -6.23
CA ALA A 112 6.24 -26.97 -7.40
C ALA A 112 5.01 -27.87 -7.31
N SER A 113 3.83 -27.26 -7.37
CA SER A 113 2.59 -28.02 -7.43
C SER A 113 1.42 -27.19 -7.96
N PRO A 114 0.44 -27.82 -8.62
CA PRO A 114 -0.79 -27.14 -9.01
C PRO A 114 -1.57 -26.57 -7.81
N ILE A 115 -1.40 -27.17 -6.64
CA ILE A 115 -2.02 -26.69 -5.40
C ILE A 115 -1.40 -25.35 -5.00
N LEU A 116 -0.08 -25.20 -5.10
CA LEU A 116 0.63 -23.95 -4.75
C LEU A 116 0.17 -22.80 -5.67
N SER A 117 0.07 -23.04 -6.97
CA SER A 117 -0.45 -22.07 -7.94
C SER A 117 -1.91 -21.68 -7.65
N THR A 118 -2.74 -22.67 -7.34
CA THR A 118 -4.15 -22.41 -7.00
C THR A 118 -4.27 -21.60 -5.71
N LEU A 119 -3.48 -21.93 -4.66
CA LEU A 119 -3.44 -21.16 -3.41
C LEU A 119 -2.97 -19.73 -3.64
N PHE A 120 -1.99 -19.52 -4.52
CA PHE A 120 -1.55 -18.18 -4.90
C PHE A 120 -2.69 -17.38 -5.56
N ALA A 121 -3.40 -17.97 -6.52
CA ALA A 121 -4.52 -17.33 -7.21
C ALA A 121 -5.66 -16.98 -6.23
N VAL A 122 -6.01 -17.90 -5.32
CA VAL A 122 -7.03 -17.66 -4.28
C VAL A 122 -6.61 -16.56 -3.31
N ALA A 123 -5.35 -16.56 -2.88
CA ALA A 123 -4.81 -15.51 -2.01
C ALA A 123 -4.83 -14.14 -2.69
N LEU A 124 -4.46 -14.07 -3.98
CA LEU A 124 -4.50 -12.85 -4.78
C LEU A 124 -5.93 -12.31 -4.93
N LEU A 125 -6.90 -13.20 -5.21
CA LEU A 125 -8.33 -12.86 -5.30
C LEU A 125 -8.86 -12.32 -3.96
N ALA A 126 -8.56 -12.99 -2.86
CA ALA A 126 -8.98 -12.59 -1.53
C ALA A 126 -8.37 -11.24 -1.12
N SER A 127 -7.09 -11.03 -1.44
CA SER A 127 -6.40 -9.75 -1.20
C SER A 127 -7.02 -8.62 -2.03
N GLY A 128 -7.29 -8.85 -3.31
CA GLY A 128 -7.95 -7.88 -4.18
C GLY A 128 -9.35 -7.50 -3.69
N GLN A 129 -10.12 -8.48 -3.22
CA GLN A 129 -11.45 -8.24 -2.64
C GLN A 129 -11.37 -7.39 -1.37
N ASN A 130 -10.42 -7.69 -0.47
CA ASN A 130 -10.20 -6.90 0.73
C ASN A 130 -9.79 -5.44 0.41
N SER A 131 -8.88 -5.26 -0.55
CA SER A 131 -8.44 -3.94 -1.01
C SER A 131 -9.59 -3.12 -1.62
N THR A 132 -10.51 -3.77 -2.33
CA THR A 132 -11.70 -3.12 -2.88
C THR A 132 -12.63 -2.60 -1.79
N ILE A 133 -12.81 -3.36 -0.71
CA ILE A 133 -13.65 -2.97 0.44
C ILE A 133 -13.00 -1.78 1.16
N THR A 134 -11.74 -1.88 1.51
CA THR A 134 -11.01 -0.82 2.25
C THR A 134 -10.91 0.47 1.44
N GLY A 135 -10.64 0.38 0.13
CA GLY A 135 -10.62 1.53 -0.75
C GLY A 135 -11.98 2.23 -0.86
N THR A 136 -13.08 1.46 -0.91
CA THR A 136 -14.44 2.02 -0.91
C THR A 136 -14.75 2.75 0.39
N LEU A 137 -14.44 2.14 1.54
CA LEU A 137 -14.66 2.75 2.86
C LEU A 137 -13.83 4.03 3.03
N THR A 138 -12.59 4.03 2.56
CA THR A 138 -11.76 5.23 2.57
C THR A 138 -12.37 6.35 1.74
N GLY A 139 -12.85 6.02 0.53
CA GLY A 139 -13.55 6.97 -0.32
C GLY A 139 -14.78 7.58 0.38
N GLU A 140 -15.55 6.78 1.11
CA GLU A 140 -16.68 7.26 1.92
C GLU A 140 -16.22 8.25 3.02
N VAL A 141 -15.14 7.91 3.74
CA VAL A 141 -14.57 8.74 4.81
C VAL A 141 -14.09 10.08 4.25
N VAL A 142 -13.34 10.06 3.15
CA VAL A 142 -12.83 11.26 2.49
C VAL A 142 -13.97 12.13 1.97
N MET A 143 -14.95 11.55 1.29
CA MET A 143 -16.12 12.30 0.78
C MET A 143 -16.95 12.89 1.93
N ALA A 144 -17.11 12.19 3.04
CA ALA A 144 -17.85 12.70 4.19
C ALA A 144 -17.11 13.84 4.89
N GLY A 145 -15.78 13.74 5.03
CA GLY A 145 -14.96 14.72 5.74
C GLY A 145 -14.69 15.99 4.92
N PHE A 146 -14.35 15.85 3.64
CA PHE A 146 -13.89 16.98 2.82
C PHE A 146 -15.01 17.59 1.95
N LEU A 147 -15.85 16.77 1.35
CA LEU A 147 -16.85 17.26 0.41
C LEU A 147 -18.20 17.59 1.06
N ARG A 148 -18.44 17.11 2.30
CA ARG A 148 -19.71 17.30 3.05
C ARG A 148 -20.97 17.07 2.22
N LEU A 149 -20.88 16.18 1.22
CA LEU A 149 -21.97 15.90 0.29
C LEU A 149 -23.12 15.22 1.03
N LYS A 150 -24.31 15.81 0.93
CA LYS A 150 -25.56 15.22 1.46
C LYS A 150 -26.11 14.14 0.51
N ILE A 151 -25.27 13.15 0.17
CA ILE A 151 -25.63 12.06 -0.73
C ILE A 151 -25.82 10.79 0.12
N PRO A 152 -26.82 9.94 -0.17
CA PRO A 152 -27.03 8.69 0.54
C PRO A 152 -25.82 7.75 0.39
N MET A 153 -25.56 6.91 1.41
CA MET A 153 -24.37 6.05 1.47
C MET A 153 -24.20 5.16 0.22
N TRP A 154 -25.29 4.61 -0.30
CA TRP A 154 -25.22 3.76 -1.49
C TRP A 154 -24.70 4.52 -2.73
N ALA A 155 -25.13 5.77 -2.90
CA ALA A 155 -24.69 6.60 -4.03
C ALA A 155 -23.20 6.96 -3.91
N ARG A 156 -22.69 7.24 -2.70
CA ARG A 156 -21.26 7.44 -2.49
C ARG A 156 -20.45 6.21 -2.88
N ARG A 157 -20.91 5.00 -2.53
CA ARG A 157 -20.25 3.73 -2.91
C ARG A 157 -20.23 3.53 -4.42
N VAL A 158 -21.34 3.80 -5.10
CA VAL A 158 -21.42 3.67 -6.56
C VAL A 158 -20.48 4.68 -7.23
N ILE A 159 -20.46 5.94 -6.77
CA ILE A 159 -19.59 6.97 -7.33
C ILE A 159 -18.12 6.62 -7.12
N THR A 160 -17.70 6.24 -5.90
CA THR A 160 -16.30 5.90 -5.61
C THR A 160 -15.83 4.68 -6.40
N ARG A 161 -16.67 3.66 -6.52
CA ARG A 161 -16.36 2.47 -7.34
C ARG A 161 -16.32 2.79 -8.82
N GLY A 162 -17.26 3.59 -9.32
CA GLY A 162 -17.28 4.05 -10.71
C GLY A 162 -16.03 4.84 -11.07
N LEU A 163 -15.62 5.78 -10.22
CA LEU A 163 -14.38 6.55 -10.41
C LEU A 163 -13.13 5.69 -10.37
N ALA A 164 -13.11 4.63 -9.54
CA ALA A 164 -11.98 3.70 -9.47
C ALA A 164 -11.93 2.75 -10.68
N LEU A 165 -13.08 2.32 -11.20
CA LEU A 165 -13.16 1.41 -12.34
C LEU A 165 -12.96 2.11 -13.68
N ALA A 166 -13.37 3.37 -13.81
CA ALA A 166 -13.31 4.11 -15.06
C ALA A 166 -11.91 4.13 -15.71
N PRO A 167 -10.81 4.44 -14.99
CA PRO A 167 -9.46 4.41 -15.57
C PRO A 167 -9.05 3.00 -15.98
N VAL A 168 -9.41 1.97 -15.21
CA VAL A 168 -9.07 0.56 -15.51
C VAL A 168 -9.80 0.10 -16.76
N ILE A 169 -11.11 0.39 -16.88
CA ILE A 169 -11.90 0.06 -18.06
C ILE A 169 -11.36 0.80 -19.29
N ALA A 170 -11.10 2.10 -19.19
CA ALA A 170 -10.54 2.88 -20.28
C ALA A 170 -9.19 2.31 -20.74
N PHE A 171 -8.32 1.98 -19.80
CA PHE A 171 -7.01 1.38 -20.11
C PHE A 171 -7.15 0.01 -20.77
N THR A 172 -8.02 -0.85 -20.26
CA THR A 172 -8.29 -2.18 -20.84
C THR A 172 -8.86 -2.09 -22.25
N LEU A 173 -9.74 -1.13 -22.51
CA LEU A 173 -10.30 -0.91 -23.85
C LEU A 173 -9.25 -0.38 -24.84
N ILE A 174 -8.35 0.50 -24.38
CA ILE A 174 -7.28 1.07 -25.23
C ILE A 174 -6.20 0.04 -25.56
N TYR A 175 -5.80 -0.78 -24.58
CA TYR A 175 -4.67 -1.70 -24.71
C TYR A 175 -5.09 -3.17 -24.92
N GLY A 176 -6.37 -3.45 -25.08
CA GLY A 176 -6.86 -4.78 -25.45
C GLY A 176 -6.72 -5.87 -24.39
N GLY A 177 -6.53 -5.49 -23.11
CA GLY A 177 -6.39 -6.45 -22.01
C GLY A 177 -5.01 -7.11 -21.93
N ASP A 178 -3.97 -6.49 -22.47
CA ASP A 178 -2.59 -6.95 -22.36
C ASP A 178 -2.15 -6.95 -20.88
N GLU A 179 -1.91 -8.15 -20.33
CA GLU A 179 -1.55 -8.36 -18.91
C GLU A 179 -0.31 -7.58 -18.51
N SER A 180 0.72 -7.52 -19.36
CA SER A 180 1.96 -6.82 -19.05
C SER A 180 1.77 -5.32 -18.89
N LYS A 181 0.85 -4.72 -19.65
CA LYS A 181 0.50 -3.30 -19.52
C LYS A 181 -0.37 -3.03 -18.31
N LEU A 182 -1.24 -3.97 -17.93
CA LEU A 182 -2.02 -3.87 -16.70
C LEU A 182 -1.12 -3.92 -15.46
N ASP A 183 -0.09 -4.76 -15.45
CA ASP A 183 0.89 -4.82 -14.36
C ASP A 183 1.70 -3.52 -14.25
N VAL A 184 2.11 -2.92 -15.37
CA VAL A 184 2.76 -1.60 -15.39
C VAL A 184 1.82 -0.51 -14.84
N LEU A 185 0.54 -0.53 -15.21
CA LEU A 185 -0.45 0.39 -14.65
C LEU A 185 -0.59 0.24 -13.14
N LEU A 186 -0.61 -1.01 -12.66
CA LEU A 186 -0.68 -1.32 -11.23
C LEU A 186 0.53 -0.74 -10.49
N ILE A 187 1.76 -1.00 -10.97
CA ILE A 187 2.99 -0.48 -10.37
C ILE A 187 2.98 1.05 -10.36
N ASN A 188 2.66 1.69 -11.48
CA ASN A 188 2.61 3.13 -11.58
C ASN A 188 1.59 3.75 -10.62
N SER A 189 0.45 3.09 -10.41
CA SER A 189 -0.55 3.53 -9.42
C SER A 189 0.02 3.51 -7.99
N GLN A 190 0.84 2.52 -7.64
CA GLN A 190 1.49 2.43 -6.33
C GLN A 190 2.58 3.50 -6.16
N VAL A 191 3.32 3.79 -7.22
CA VAL A 191 4.29 4.92 -7.22
C VAL A 191 3.58 6.24 -6.98
N PHE A 192 2.44 6.48 -7.63
CA PHE A 192 1.64 7.68 -7.39
C PHE A 192 1.16 7.78 -5.94
N LEU A 193 0.75 6.67 -5.33
CA LEU A 193 0.40 6.62 -3.91
C LEU A 193 1.59 6.92 -3.01
N SER A 194 2.80 6.46 -3.37
CA SER A 194 4.03 6.80 -2.65
C SER A 194 4.30 8.31 -2.65
N ILE A 195 4.10 8.99 -3.77
CA ILE A 195 4.24 10.45 -3.86
C ILE A 195 3.24 11.19 -2.96
N ALA A 196 2.02 10.66 -2.82
CA ALA A 196 1.00 11.23 -1.95
C ALA A 196 1.27 11.01 -0.43
N LEU A 197 2.08 10.01 -0.09
CA LEU A 197 2.33 9.60 1.29
C LEU A 197 2.89 10.71 2.18
N PRO A 198 3.92 11.50 1.79
CA PRO A 198 4.44 12.60 2.60
C PRO A 198 3.38 13.63 2.99
N PHE A 199 2.44 13.93 2.10
CA PHE A 199 1.36 14.89 2.35
C PHE A 199 0.37 14.37 3.41
N ALA A 200 0.21 13.07 3.56
CA ALA A 200 -0.60 12.47 4.61
C ALA A 200 0.18 12.36 5.94
N MET A 201 1.48 12.05 5.87
CA MET A 201 2.32 11.85 7.05
C MET A 201 2.64 13.15 7.78
N ALA A 202 2.94 14.24 7.06
CA ALA A 202 3.35 15.50 7.68
C ALA A 202 2.30 16.04 8.68
N PRO A 203 1.02 16.23 8.32
CA PRO A 203 0.02 16.68 9.27
C PRO A 203 -0.22 15.68 10.40
N LEU A 204 -0.14 14.36 10.12
CA LEU A 204 -0.28 13.33 11.15
C LEU A 204 0.81 13.48 12.23
N ILE A 205 2.07 13.63 11.84
CA ILE A 205 3.19 13.83 12.77
C ILE A 205 3.01 15.11 13.57
N LEU A 206 2.64 16.22 12.90
CA LEU A 206 2.41 17.51 13.54
C LEU A 206 1.29 17.44 14.59
N PHE A 207 0.17 16.81 14.26
CA PHE A 207 -0.96 16.70 15.20
C PHE A 207 -0.62 15.80 16.38
N THR A 208 -0.03 14.62 16.13
CA THR A 208 0.26 13.64 17.19
C THR A 208 1.41 14.07 18.11
N SER A 209 2.29 14.96 17.65
CA SER A 209 3.37 15.56 18.46
C SER A 209 2.96 16.86 19.19
N SER A 210 1.77 17.40 18.91
CA SER A 210 1.30 18.65 19.48
C SER A 210 0.56 18.43 20.80
N LYS A 211 1.09 18.96 21.91
CA LYS A 211 0.41 18.97 23.21
C LYS A 211 -0.94 19.72 23.20
N LYS A 212 -1.07 20.72 22.31
CA LYS A 212 -2.32 21.49 22.19
C LYS A 212 -3.47 20.64 21.60
N VAL A 213 -3.15 19.69 20.72
CA VAL A 213 -4.13 18.84 20.03
C VAL A 213 -4.37 17.56 20.82
N MET A 214 -3.28 16.89 21.25
CA MET A 214 -3.37 15.57 21.91
C MET A 214 -3.52 15.64 23.43
N GLY A 215 -3.22 16.81 24.04
CA GLY A 215 -3.07 16.91 25.49
C GLY A 215 -1.73 16.35 25.97
N GLU A 216 -1.45 16.53 27.26
CA GLU A 216 -0.17 16.07 27.86
C GLU A 216 -0.09 14.54 27.98
N ASP A 217 -1.24 13.89 28.18
CA ASP A 217 -1.33 12.45 28.43
C ASP A 217 -1.16 11.57 27.17
N PHE A 218 -1.46 12.11 25.98
CA PHE A 218 -1.56 11.34 24.71
C PHE A 218 -0.61 11.81 23.62
N VAL A 219 0.22 12.81 23.92
CA VAL A 219 1.24 13.28 22.96
C VAL A 219 2.31 12.22 22.74
N ASN A 220 2.75 12.05 21.50
CA ASN A 220 3.80 11.10 21.17
C ASN A 220 5.09 11.41 21.93
N PRO A 221 5.79 10.39 22.46
CA PRO A 221 7.10 10.57 23.07
C PRO A 221 8.10 11.09 22.02
N LYS A 222 9.09 11.85 22.46
CA LYS A 222 10.08 12.51 21.59
C LYS A 222 10.79 11.54 20.64
N TRP A 223 11.16 10.34 21.11
CA TRP A 223 11.83 9.35 20.29
C TRP A 223 10.97 8.88 19.11
N MET A 224 9.66 8.66 19.33
CA MET A 224 8.71 8.27 18.29
C MET A 224 8.53 9.41 17.27
N THR A 225 8.41 10.64 17.73
CA THR A 225 8.32 11.81 16.86
C THR A 225 9.59 11.97 16.01
N THR A 226 10.77 11.74 16.60
CA THR A 226 12.05 11.81 15.87
C THR A 226 12.13 10.73 14.79
N ILE A 227 11.76 9.48 15.10
CA ILE A 227 11.73 8.41 14.12
C ILE A 227 10.74 8.72 13.01
N ALA A 228 9.53 9.19 13.35
CA ALA A 228 8.52 9.56 12.36
C ALA A 228 9.00 10.64 11.39
N TRP A 229 9.69 11.68 11.89
CA TRP A 229 10.29 12.71 11.05
C TRP A 229 11.45 12.17 10.20
N LEU A 230 12.27 11.29 10.72
CA LEU A 230 13.34 10.65 9.96
C LEU A 230 12.77 9.83 8.79
N VAL A 231 11.78 9.01 9.04
CA VAL A 231 11.08 8.24 7.99
C VAL A 231 10.45 9.18 6.97
N PHE A 232 9.78 10.24 7.41
CA PHE A 232 9.20 11.25 6.53
C PHE A 232 10.25 11.90 5.61
N ILE A 233 11.41 12.28 6.15
CA ILE A 233 12.49 12.90 5.36
C ILE A 233 13.04 11.92 4.33
N VAL A 234 13.29 10.66 4.72
CA VAL A 234 13.79 9.63 3.81
C VAL A 234 12.80 9.40 2.66
N LEU A 235 11.51 9.19 2.97
CA LEU A 235 10.49 8.94 1.96
C LEU A 235 10.30 10.16 1.03
N THR A 236 10.31 11.36 1.59
CA THR A 236 10.22 12.60 0.80
C THR A 236 11.43 12.76 -0.11
N GLY A 237 12.63 12.48 0.38
CA GLY A 237 13.86 12.52 -0.41
C GLY A 237 13.83 11.54 -1.59
N LEU A 238 13.42 10.29 -1.35
CA LEU A 238 13.26 9.29 -2.40
C LEU A 238 12.21 9.69 -3.45
N ASN A 239 11.09 10.27 -3.03
CA ASN A 239 10.05 10.74 -3.95
C ASN A 239 10.53 11.94 -4.78
N ILE A 240 11.28 12.88 -4.19
CA ILE A 240 11.89 14.00 -4.93
C ILE A 240 12.88 13.46 -5.96
N GLN A 241 13.73 12.51 -5.57
CA GLN A 241 14.68 11.88 -6.49
C GLN A 241 13.96 11.23 -7.67
N LEU A 242 12.86 10.49 -7.43
CA LEU A 242 12.06 9.89 -8.48
C LEU A 242 11.50 10.93 -9.45
N ILE A 243 10.95 12.03 -8.93
CA ILE A 243 10.39 13.12 -9.76
C ILE A 243 11.49 13.71 -10.64
N VAL A 244 12.66 14.00 -10.05
CA VAL A 244 13.81 14.54 -10.79
C VAL A 244 14.28 13.58 -11.87
N GLU A 245 14.40 12.28 -11.57
CA GLU A 245 14.79 11.25 -12.54
C GLU A 245 13.75 11.13 -13.67
N THR A 246 12.46 11.12 -13.33
CA THR A 246 11.38 11.06 -14.32
C THR A 246 11.39 12.27 -15.25
N VAL A 247 11.53 13.47 -14.70
CA VAL A 247 11.60 14.72 -15.49
C VAL A 247 12.85 14.72 -16.37
N ARG A 248 14.01 14.31 -15.84
CA ARG A 248 15.26 14.22 -16.61
C ARG A 248 15.17 13.24 -17.78
N ASN A 249 14.44 12.16 -17.64
CA ASN A 249 14.25 11.16 -18.70
C ASN A 249 13.19 11.57 -19.74
N MET A 250 12.41 12.62 -19.47
CA MET A 250 11.43 13.19 -20.42
C MET A 250 12.03 14.22 -21.38
N PHE A 251 13.17 14.82 -21.00
CA PHE A 251 13.91 15.82 -21.77
C PHE A 251 15.29 15.31 -22.18
#